data_f68404c0497c2931bdace4170c1062ff
#
_entry.id   f68404c0497c2931bdace4170c1062ff
#
_cell.length_a   1.000
_cell.length_b   1.000
_cell.length_c   1.000
_cell.angle_alpha   90.00
_cell.angle_beta   90.00
_cell.angle_gamma   90.00
#
_symmetry.space_group_name_H-M   'P 1'
#
loop_
_entity.id
_entity.type
_entity.pdbx_description
1 polymer ?
#
loop_
_entity_poly.entity_id
_entity_poly.type
_entity_poly.pdbx_seq_one_letter_code
_entity_poly.pdbx_strand_id
1 'polypeptide(L)'
;MVKDFIDTNEFTREQLVDMIELSLAIKRAIRSGYYPPLMQDMTLGMIFQQSSTRTRVSFETAMSQMGGHAQYLGPGMIQLGGHETIGDTGKVLSRLVDVVMARVIEHRTIVELAQSCTIPVLNGMSDYNHPTQEIGDMCTIFEHLPQGKRLKDVKVVFVGDGTQVCASLGFITTRLGMHFVHYGPAGHQLTEKHQTILERNCQLSGGSWLVTDDRSAVRDADFIYTDVWYGLYENEMPKEERVQVFHDYQVNRELMALGAIGCKFLHCLPATRGEDVTDEVADSASSLCWEQAGNRLTAMRGLLVYFTRCRPEHTELEIAAARDTLERFLQDRIYC
;
A
#
# COMPACT_ATOMS: atom_id res chain seq x y z
N MET A 1 20.13 -2.82 5.25
CA MET A 1 18.66 -2.91 5.16
C MET A 1 18.17 -1.63 4.47
N VAL A 2 17.22 -1.71 3.54
CA VAL A 2 16.61 -0.53 2.93
C VAL A 2 15.87 0.23 4.03
N LYS A 3 16.14 1.52 4.17
CA LYS A 3 15.57 2.36 5.24
C LYS A 3 14.10 2.72 4.97
N ASP A 4 13.77 2.95 3.71
CA ASP A 4 12.50 3.52 3.27
C ASP A 4 11.64 2.50 2.53
N PHE A 5 10.33 2.75 2.43
CA PHE A 5 9.39 1.96 1.64
C PHE A 5 8.79 2.83 0.53
N ILE A 6 9.52 2.99 -0.55
CA ILE A 6 9.14 3.87 -1.68
C ILE A 6 8.60 3.06 -2.86
N ASP A 7 9.21 1.92 -3.15
CA ASP A 7 8.82 1.03 -4.25
C ASP A 7 9.07 -0.43 -3.84
N THR A 8 8.11 -1.32 -4.08
CA THR A 8 8.24 -2.76 -3.80
C THR A 8 9.34 -3.43 -4.61
N ASN A 9 9.72 -2.85 -5.75
CA ASN A 9 10.82 -3.34 -6.58
C ASN A 9 12.21 -3.20 -5.93
N GLU A 10 12.34 -2.43 -4.85
CA GLU A 10 13.59 -2.28 -4.08
C GLU A 10 13.86 -3.46 -3.12
N PHE A 11 12.86 -4.35 -2.94
CA PHE A 11 12.92 -5.45 -1.98
C PHE A 11 13.05 -6.80 -2.67
N THR A 12 13.68 -7.75 -1.97
CA THR A 12 13.68 -9.14 -2.42
C THR A 12 12.30 -9.78 -2.19
N ARG A 13 12.06 -10.91 -2.84
CA ARG A 13 10.84 -11.71 -2.62
C ARG A 13 10.67 -12.07 -1.13
N GLU A 14 11.75 -12.51 -0.49
CA GLU A 14 11.75 -12.91 0.93
C GLU A 14 11.37 -11.73 1.82
N GLN A 15 11.94 -10.55 1.59
CA GLN A 15 11.59 -9.34 2.34
C GLN A 15 10.12 -8.94 2.18
N LEU A 16 9.55 -9.05 0.97
CA LEU A 16 8.13 -8.78 0.75
C LEU A 16 7.24 -9.82 1.47
N VAL A 17 7.61 -11.10 1.43
CA VAL A 17 6.92 -12.16 2.18
C VAL A 17 7.00 -11.88 3.68
N ASP A 18 8.16 -11.51 4.21
CA ASP A 18 8.33 -11.15 5.62
C ASP A 18 7.41 -9.99 6.05
N MET A 19 7.27 -8.94 5.21
CA MET A 19 6.36 -7.82 5.48
C MET A 19 4.90 -8.27 5.53
N ILE A 20 4.48 -9.14 4.60
CA ILE A 20 3.12 -9.68 4.53
C ILE A 20 2.84 -10.58 5.73
N GLU A 21 3.74 -11.52 6.03
CA GLU A 21 3.57 -12.47 7.13
C GLU A 21 3.58 -11.78 8.50
N LEU A 22 4.45 -10.77 8.69
CA LEU A 22 4.46 -9.93 9.90
C LEU A 22 3.11 -9.19 10.04
N SER A 23 2.60 -8.62 8.96
CA SER A 23 1.30 -7.93 8.94
C SER A 23 0.18 -8.86 9.38
N LEU A 24 0.14 -10.08 8.82
CA LEU A 24 -0.86 -11.10 9.15
C LEU A 24 -0.67 -11.66 10.57
N ALA A 25 0.55 -11.77 11.07
CA ALA A 25 0.82 -12.18 12.45
C ALA A 25 0.27 -11.16 13.45
N ILE A 26 0.51 -9.86 13.23
CA ILE A 26 -0.05 -8.79 14.05
C ILE A 26 -1.59 -8.80 13.98
N LYS A 27 -2.17 -8.99 12.78
CA LYS A 27 -3.63 -9.12 12.62
C LYS A 27 -4.19 -10.25 13.48
N ARG A 28 -3.54 -11.43 13.47
CA ARG A 28 -3.96 -12.59 14.28
C ARG A 28 -3.87 -12.30 15.78
N ALA A 29 -2.78 -11.68 16.24
CA ALA A 29 -2.61 -11.29 17.64
C ALA A 29 -3.74 -10.37 18.12
N ILE A 30 -4.03 -9.31 17.35
CA ILE A 30 -5.09 -8.35 17.68
C ILE A 30 -6.48 -9.00 17.66
N ARG A 31 -6.77 -9.87 16.67
CA ARG A 31 -8.04 -10.63 16.64
C ARG A 31 -8.22 -11.55 17.85
N SER A 32 -7.13 -12.00 18.47
CA SER A 32 -7.14 -12.79 19.70
C SER A 32 -7.20 -11.93 20.97
N GLY A 33 -7.38 -10.61 20.84
CA GLY A 33 -7.47 -9.67 21.96
C GLY A 33 -6.11 -9.17 22.48
N TYR A 34 -5.00 -9.57 21.86
CA TYR A 34 -3.67 -9.08 22.24
C TYR A 34 -3.24 -7.93 21.34
N TYR A 35 -3.16 -6.73 21.89
CA TYR A 35 -2.68 -5.52 21.24
C TYR A 35 -1.20 -5.31 21.58
N PRO A 36 -0.27 -5.76 20.74
CA PRO A 36 1.16 -5.66 21.05
C PRO A 36 1.62 -4.20 20.96
N PRO A 37 2.33 -3.66 22.00
CA PRO A 37 2.76 -2.26 22.02
C PRO A 37 4.03 -2.03 21.18
N LEU A 38 4.01 -2.45 19.90
CA LEU A 38 5.17 -2.45 19.02
C LEU A 38 5.59 -1.06 18.54
N MET A 39 4.72 -0.06 18.72
CA MET A 39 4.96 1.35 18.36
C MET A 39 4.91 2.25 19.61
N GLN A 40 5.08 1.68 20.79
CA GLN A 40 5.02 2.44 22.03
C GLN A 40 6.02 3.61 22.01
N ASP A 41 5.55 4.79 22.43
CA ASP A 41 6.31 6.04 22.49
C ASP A 41 6.84 6.55 21.15
N MET A 42 6.32 6.01 20.03
CA MET A 42 6.68 6.44 18.68
C MET A 42 5.62 7.36 18.07
N THR A 43 6.08 8.32 17.29
CA THR A 43 5.22 9.25 16.54
C THR A 43 5.42 9.08 15.03
N LEU A 44 4.30 8.93 14.32
CA LEU A 44 4.22 8.94 12.86
C LEU A 44 3.80 10.33 12.37
N GLY A 45 4.62 10.96 11.53
CA GLY A 45 4.20 12.13 10.76
C GLY A 45 3.53 11.72 9.43
N MET A 46 2.27 12.11 9.21
CA MET A 46 1.52 11.73 8.01
C MET A 46 1.30 12.94 7.09
N ILE A 47 2.09 13.05 6.05
CA ILE A 47 1.98 14.11 5.04
C ILE A 47 0.94 13.72 3.98
N PHE A 48 0.00 14.64 3.69
CA PHE A 48 -0.99 14.49 2.64
C PHE A 48 -1.03 15.73 1.75
N GLN A 49 -0.67 15.59 0.48
CA GLN A 49 -0.96 16.58 -0.56
C GLN A 49 -2.37 16.43 -1.12
N GLN A 50 -2.95 15.22 -1.00
CA GLN A 50 -4.32 14.87 -1.39
C GLN A 50 -5.02 14.12 -0.26
N SER A 51 -6.29 14.42 -0.04
CA SER A 51 -7.10 13.77 0.98
C SER A 51 -7.28 12.27 0.70
N SER A 52 -7.27 11.46 1.75
CA SER A 52 -7.53 10.03 1.66
C SER A 52 -8.08 9.49 2.98
N THR A 53 -9.32 9.02 2.97
CA THR A 53 -9.96 8.41 4.16
C THR A 53 -9.26 7.12 4.55
N ARG A 54 -9.13 6.18 3.62
CA ARG A 54 -8.57 4.83 3.89
C ARG A 54 -7.13 4.89 4.36
N THR A 55 -6.26 5.63 3.68
CA THR A 55 -4.85 5.75 4.07
C THR A 55 -4.71 6.41 5.43
N ARG A 56 -5.42 7.53 5.66
CA ARG A 56 -5.38 8.23 6.94
C ARG A 56 -5.84 7.33 8.09
N VAL A 57 -7.07 6.82 8.01
CA VAL A 57 -7.67 6.03 9.10
C VAL A 57 -6.85 4.76 9.38
N SER A 58 -6.32 4.09 8.35
CA SER A 58 -5.52 2.88 8.56
C SER A 58 -4.20 3.15 9.29
N PHE A 59 -3.47 4.21 8.95
CA PHE A 59 -2.24 4.56 9.65
C PHE A 59 -2.49 5.07 11.09
N GLU A 60 -3.47 5.97 11.28
CA GLU A 60 -3.84 6.47 12.62
C GLU A 60 -4.26 5.32 13.54
N THR A 61 -5.13 4.42 13.04
CA THR A 61 -5.59 3.25 13.82
C THR A 61 -4.44 2.28 14.07
N ALA A 62 -3.56 2.04 13.10
CA ALA A 62 -2.40 1.16 13.29
C ALA A 62 -1.49 1.67 14.42
N MET A 63 -1.14 2.96 14.42
CA MET A 63 -0.34 3.56 15.48
C MET A 63 -1.02 3.43 16.84
N SER A 64 -2.30 3.85 16.96
CA SER A 64 -3.05 3.78 18.21
C SER A 64 -3.14 2.36 18.77
N GLN A 65 -3.39 1.37 17.93
CA GLN A 65 -3.52 -0.03 18.38
C GLN A 65 -2.21 -0.67 18.81
N MET A 66 -1.09 -0.10 18.39
CA MET A 66 0.26 -0.56 18.74
C MET A 66 0.95 0.36 19.76
N GLY A 67 0.22 1.27 20.41
CA GLY A 67 0.72 2.13 21.50
C GLY A 67 1.43 3.40 21.06
N GLY A 68 1.42 3.73 19.76
CA GLY A 68 2.04 4.93 19.22
C GLY A 68 1.03 6.06 18.97
N HIS A 69 1.53 7.15 18.39
CA HIS A 69 0.77 8.33 18.02
C HIS A 69 0.97 8.68 16.55
N ALA A 70 -0.06 9.26 15.90
CA ALA A 70 0.02 9.75 14.53
C ALA A 70 -0.41 11.20 14.45
N GLN A 71 0.38 12.01 13.72
CA GLN A 71 0.10 13.43 13.45
C GLN A 71 -0.33 13.60 12.00
N TYR A 72 -1.51 14.15 11.79
CA TYR A 72 -2.02 14.44 10.44
C TYR A 72 -1.51 15.80 9.94
N LEU A 73 -0.71 15.77 8.90
CA LEU A 73 -0.13 16.92 8.22
C LEU A 73 -0.81 17.07 6.84
N GLY A 74 -2.06 17.54 6.87
CA GLY A 74 -2.92 17.61 5.70
C GLY A 74 -2.63 18.78 4.76
N PRO A 75 -3.36 18.88 3.64
CA PRO A 75 -3.24 19.98 2.69
C PRO A 75 -3.44 21.33 3.39
N GLY A 76 -2.53 22.27 3.15
CA GLY A 76 -2.55 23.61 3.76
C GLY A 76 -2.14 23.67 5.25
N MET A 77 -1.85 22.55 5.89
CA MET A 77 -1.37 22.50 7.27
C MET A 77 0.15 22.59 7.38
N ILE A 78 0.86 22.29 6.30
CA ILE A 78 2.32 22.35 6.20
C ILE A 78 2.74 23.06 4.90
N GLN A 79 3.97 23.53 4.86
CA GLN A 79 4.52 24.34 3.77
C GLN A 79 5.34 23.52 2.75
N LEU A 80 5.05 22.22 2.62
CA LEU A 80 5.82 21.28 1.79
C LEU A 80 5.94 21.78 0.32
N GLY A 81 7.18 22.08 -0.10
CA GLY A 81 7.48 22.56 -1.44
C GLY A 81 7.01 23.99 -1.72
N GLY A 82 6.50 24.71 -0.73
CA GLY A 82 6.09 26.12 -0.81
C GLY A 82 7.17 27.06 -0.27
N HIS A 83 6.97 27.58 0.94
CA HIS A 83 7.97 28.41 1.64
C HIS A 83 9.15 27.58 2.17
N GLU A 84 8.94 26.29 2.42
CA GLU A 84 9.97 25.36 2.88
C GLU A 84 10.26 24.32 1.80
N THR A 85 11.54 24.05 1.55
CA THR A 85 11.93 23.00 0.60
C THR A 85 11.54 21.63 1.12
N ILE A 86 11.32 20.66 0.23
CA ILE A 86 11.06 19.25 0.61
C ILE A 86 12.21 18.73 1.47
N GLY A 87 13.45 19.05 1.08
CA GLY A 87 14.65 18.64 1.80
C GLY A 87 14.72 19.20 3.22
N ASP A 88 14.33 20.44 3.46
CA ASP A 88 14.34 21.02 4.80
C ASP A 88 13.21 20.48 5.66
N THR A 89 12.02 20.29 5.09
CA THR A 89 10.91 19.58 5.77
C THR A 89 11.34 18.20 6.22
N GLY A 90 12.05 17.41 5.38
CA GLY A 90 12.56 16.10 5.73
C GLY A 90 13.56 16.13 6.91
N LYS A 91 14.48 17.10 6.93
CA LYS A 91 15.44 17.27 8.02
C LYS A 91 14.75 17.66 9.35
N VAL A 92 13.75 18.55 9.27
CA VAL A 92 12.97 18.97 10.45
C VAL A 92 12.17 17.81 11.01
N LEU A 93 11.40 17.11 10.16
CA LEU A 93 10.61 15.95 10.61
C LEU A 93 11.47 14.85 11.21
N SER A 94 12.69 14.64 10.71
CA SER A 94 13.64 13.68 11.29
C SER A 94 14.09 14.01 12.72
N ARG A 95 13.78 15.20 13.23
CA ARG A 95 14.05 15.62 14.61
C ARG A 95 12.83 15.61 15.51
N LEU A 96 11.65 15.49 14.92
CA LEU A 96 10.39 15.67 15.64
C LEU A 96 9.56 14.38 15.71
N VAL A 97 9.73 13.45 14.75
CA VAL A 97 8.97 12.21 14.67
C VAL A 97 9.89 11.02 14.39
N ASP A 98 9.37 9.81 14.49
CA ASP A 98 10.14 8.56 14.38
C ASP A 98 10.03 7.89 13.02
N VAL A 99 8.96 8.17 12.29
CA VAL A 99 8.68 7.67 10.94
C VAL A 99 7.79 8.66 10.21
N VAL A 100 7.97 8.78 8.91
CA VAL A 100 7.12 9.62 8.04
C VAL A 100 6.38 8.73 7.07
N MET A 101 5.10 8.99 6.86
CA MET A 101 4.34 8.54 5.70
C MET A 101 3.95 9.76 4.87
N ALA A 102 4.11 9.68 3.55
CA ALA A 102 3.66 10.75 2.69
C ALA A 102 2.83 10.22 1.50
N ARG A 103 1.66 10.85 1.29
CA ARG A 103 0.84 10.71 0.09
C ARG A 103 0.99 11.98 -0.73
N VAL A 104 1.68 11.87 -1.84
CA VAL A 104 2.12 12.99 -2.67
C VAL A 104 1.52 12.93 -4.08
N ILE A 105 1.53 14.05 -4.80
CA ILE A 105 1.10 14.11 -6.19
C ILE A 105 2.20 13.50 -7.06
N GLU A 106 3.40 14.09 -7.04
CA GLU A 106 4.50 13.67 -7.89
C GLU A 106 5.44 12.69 -7.16
N HIS A 107 5.81 11.59 -7.79
CA HIS A 107 6.70 10.59 -7.19
C HIS A 107 8.07 11.16 -6.78
N ARG A 108 8.60 12.13 -7.54
CA ARG A 108 9.87 12.79 -7.17
C ARG A 108 9.83 13.41 -5.77
N THR A 109 8.66 13.89 -5.31
CA THR A 109 8.50 14.49 -3.99
C THR A 109 8.77 13.49 -2.88
N ILE A 110 8.25 12.25 -2.98
CA ILE A 110 8.51 11.22 -1.96
C ILE A 110 9.96 10.74 -1.99
N VAL A 111 10.57 10.66 -3.19
CA VAL A 111 11.99 10.29 -3.33
C VAL A 111 12.89 11.35 -2.68
N GLU A 112 12.67 12.63 -2.94
CA GLU A 112 13.43 13.73 -2.31
C GLU A 112 13.25 13.76 -0.80
N LEU A 113 12.02 13.56 -0.32
CA LEU A 113 11.73 13.47 1.11
C LEU A 113 12.50 12.32 1.77
N ALA A 114 12.49 11.13 1.16
CA ALA A 114 13.21 9.95 1.65
C ALA A 114 14.73 10.16 1.71
N GLN A 115 15.29 10.83 0.68
CA GLN A 115 16.72 11.16 0.65
C GLN A 115 17.12 12.16 1.74
N SER A 116 16.20 13.04 2.14
CA SER A 116 16.44 14.11 3.10
C SER A 116 16.21 13.69 4.55
N CYS A 117 15.36 12.70 4.78
CA CYS A 117 15.08 12.15 6.10
C CYS A 117 16.18 11.21 6.58
N THR A 118 16.49 11.26 7.88
CA THR A 118 17.31 10.25 8.57
C THR A 118 16.49 9.12 9.19
N ILE A 119 15.17 9.30 9.27
CA ILE A 119 14.17 8.34 9.74
C ILE A 119 13.49 7.66 8.56
N PRO A 120 12.80 6.51 8.75
CA PRO A 120 12.09 5.84 7.68
C PRO A 120 10.98 6.69 7.03
N VAL A 121 10.85 6.57 5.71
CA VAL A 121 9.78 7.20 4.91
C VAL A 121 8.99 6.12 4.18
N LEU A 122 7.66 6.16 4.33
CA LEU A 122 6.73 5.23 3.70
C LEU A 122 5.90 5.95 2.62
N ASN A 123 5.88 5.42 1.42
CA ASN A 123 5.09 5.95 0.32
C ASN A 123 3.62 5.55 0.45
N GLY A 124 2.78 6.49 0.85
CA GLY A 124 1.33 6.32 0.97
C GLY A 124 0.55 6.39 -0.35
N MET A 125 1.18 6.75 -1.44
CA MET A 125 0.79 6.80 -2.85
C MET A 125 1.44 8.01 -3.54
N SER A 126 1.76 7.85 -4.81
CA SER A 126 2.17 8.89 -5.75
C SER A 126 1.52 8.64 -7.12
N ASP A 127 1.77 9.51 -8.10
CA ASP A 127 1.37 9.30 -9.50
C ASP A 127 2.02 8.05 -10.16
N TYR A 128 3.07 7.51 -9.57
CA TYR A 128 3.81 6.37 -10.11
C TYR A 128 3.37 5.04 -9.50
N ASN A 129 3.21 4.95 -8.17
CA ASN A 129 2.90 3.69 -7.48
C ASN A 129 2.13 3.89 -6.16
N HIS A 130 1.56 2.79 -5.67
CA HIS A 130 0.86 2.74 -4.38
C HIS A 130 1.32 1.52 -3.54
N PRO A 131 2.59 1.47 -3.09
CA PRO A 131 3.18 0.27 -2.49
C PRO A 131 2.48 -0.20 -1.21
N THR A 132 1.91 0.72 -0.42
CA THR A 132 1.13 0.36 0.77
C THR A 132 -0.22 -0.32 0.42
N GLN A 133 -0.79 -0.06 -0.77
CA GLN A 133 -1.94 -0.82 -1.27
C GLN A 133 -1.54 -2.26 -1.60
N GLU A 134 -0.44 -2.43 -2.32
CA GLU A 134 0.08 -3.73 -2.74
C GLU A 134 0.24 -4.71 -1.58
N ILE A 135 0.82 -4.27 -0.45
CA ILE A 135 0.97 -5.12 0.73
C ILE A 135 -0.40 -5.51 1.31
N GLY A 136 -1.37 -4.59 1.32
CA GLY A 136 -2.74 -4.88 1.75
C GLY A 136 -3.46 -5.89 0.84
N ASP A 137 -3.23 -5.76 -0.47
CA ASP A 137 -3.76 -6.68 -1.48
C ASP A 137 -3.15 -8.08 -1.31
N MET A 138 -1.82 -8.14 -1.10
CA MET A 138 -1.15 -9.40 -0.85
C MET A 138 -1.58 -10.04 0.48
N CYS A 139 -1.82 -9.27 1.54
CA CYS A 139 -2.43 -9.81 2.76
C CYS A 139 -3.77 -10.51 2.46
N THR A 140 -4.59 -9.92 1.59
CA THR A 140 -5.88 -10.51 1.20
C THR A 140 -5.69 -11.77 0.35
N ILE A 141 -4.80 -11.71 -0.63
CA ILE A 141 -4.49 -12.88 -1.48
C ILE A 141 -3.92 -14.04 -0.66
N PHE A 142 -3.02 -13.77 0.30
CA PHE A 142 -2.45 -14.81 1.17
C PHE A 142 -3.49 -15.48 2.06
N GLU A 143 -4.48 -14.72 2.56
CA GLU A 143 -5.59 -15.27 3.36
C GLU A 143 -6.59 -16.09 2.51
N HIS A 144 -6.63 -15.86 1.21
CA HIS A 144 -7.59 -16.48 0.27
C HIS A 144 -6.91 -17.28 -0.85
N LEU A 145 -5.69 -17.75 -0.63
CA LEU A 145 -5.02 -18.60 -1.59
C LEU A 145 -5.91 -19.81 -1.95
N PRO A 146 -6.13 -20.10 -3.24
CA PRO A 146 -6.91 -21.28 -3.64
C PRO A 146 -6.28 -22.56 -3.08
N GLN A 147 -7.12 -23.46 -2.61
CA GLN A 147 -6.67 -24.72 -1.99
C GLN A 147 -5.73 -25.49 -2.92
N GLY A 148 -4.56 -25.85 -2.42
CA GLY A 148 -3.55 -26.62 -3.16
C GLY A 148 -2.67 -25.78 -4.08
N LYS A 149 -2.92 -24.50 -4.27
CA LYS A 149 -2.04 -23.60 -5.04
C LYS A 149 -0.97 -22.95 -4.15
N ARG A 150 0.22 -22.80 -4.71
CA ARG A 150 1.29 -21.94 -4.17
C ARG A 150 1.24 -20.59 -4.87
N LEU A 151 1.87 -19.57 -4.34
CA LEU A 151 1.93 -18.23 -4.96
C LEU A 151 2.29 -18.27 -6.46
N LYS A 152 3.27 -19.07 -6.83
CA LYS A 152 3.71 -19.23 -8.21
C LYS A 152 2.68 -19.85 -9.17
N ASP A 153 1.61 -20.43 -8.64
CA ASP A 153 0.54 -21.06 -9.41
C ASP A 153 -0.70 -20.15 -9.48
N VAL A 154 -0.65 -18.96 -8.86
CA VAL A 154 -1.76 -18.01 -8.76
C VAL A 154 -1.74 -17.01 -9.92
N LYS A 155 -2.90 -16.84 -10.55
CA LYS A 155 -3.11 -15.85 -11.61
C LYS A 155 -3.97 -14.69 -11.12
N VAL A 156 -3.42 -13.49 -11.20
CA VAL A 156 -4.11 -12.22 -10.88
C VAL A 156 -4.33 -11.44 -12.17
N VAL A 157 -5.56 -11.06 -12.42
CA VAL A 157 -5.94 -10.25 -13.60
C VAL A 157 -6.43 -8.90 -13.13
N PHE A 158 -5.76 -7.84 -13.56
CA PHE A 158 -6.24 -6.48 -13.42
C PHE A 158 -7.02 -6.08 -14.67
N VAL A 159 -8.23 -5.56 -14.48
CA VAL A 159 -9.16 -5.19 -15.56
C VAL A 159 -9.35 -3.68 -15.56
N GLY A 160 -9.15 -3.03 -16.70
CA GLY A 160 -9.39 -1.61 -16.90
C GLY A 160 -8.14 -0.82 -17.24
N ASP A 161 -7.92 0.31 -16.60
CA ASP A 161 -6.85 1.25 -16.93
C ASP A 161 -5.50 0.88 -16.29
N GLY A 162 -4.41 1.12 -17.02
CA GLY A 162 -3.04 0.94 -16.57
C GLY A 162 -2.57 2.00 -15.58
N THR A 163 -3.37 2.24 -14.53
CA THR A 163 -3.08 3.21 -13.46
C THR A 163 -1.89 2.81 -12.59
N GLN A 164 -1.50 3.73 -11.67
CA GLN A 164 -0.50 3.43 -10.64
C GLN A 164 -0.88 2.24 -9.74
N VAL A 165 -2.19 1.97 -9.54
CA VAL A 165 -2.65 0.79 -8.80
C VAL A 165 -2.43 -0.49 -9.61
N CYS A 166 -2.76 -0.46 -10.91
CA CYS A 166 -2.48 -1.56 -11.83
C CYS A 166 -0.98 -1.87 -11.90
N ALA A 167 -0.15 -0.83 -12.08
CA ALA A 167 1.31 -0.96 -12.11
C ALA A 167 1.85 -1.59 -10.83
N SER A 168 1.42 -1.09 -9.69
CA SER A 168 1.80 -1.57 -8.37
C SER A 168 1.44 -3.03 -8.15
N LEU A 169 0.19 -3.42 -8.45
CA LEU A 169 -0.23 -4.81 -8.36
C LEU A 169 0.62 -5.71 -9.27
N GLY A 170 0.92 -5.25 -10.49
CA GLY A 170 1.81 -5.93 -11.42
C GLY A 170 3.22 -6.12 -10.84
N PHE A 171 3.78 -5.07 -10.22
CA PHE A 171 5.12 -5.13 -9.64
C PHE A 171 5.22 -6.18 -8.54
N ILE A 172 4.33 -6.15 -7.55
CA ILE A 172 4.41 -7.08 -6.43
C ILE A 172 4.05 -8.51 -6.84
N THR A 173 3.05 -8.72 -7.68
CA THR A 173 2.68 -10.05 -8.16
C THR A 173 3.81 -10.72 -8.93
N THR A 174 4.41 -10.01 -9.87
CA THR A 174 5.56 -10.53 -10.65
C THR A 174 6.79 -10.72 -9.77
N ARG A 175 7.04 -9.83 -8.79
CA ARG A 175 8.15 -9.97 -7.85
C ARG A 175 8.02 -11.19 -6.94
N LEU A 176 6.79 -11.57 -6.57
CA LEU A 176 6.48 -12.78 -5.79
C LEU A 176 6.45 -14.06 -6.64
N GLY A 177 6.62 -13.96 -7.95
CA GLY A 177 6.65 -15.10 -8.87
C GLY A 177 5.27 -15.60 -9.27
N MET A 178 4.24 -14.76 -9.17
CA MET A 178 2.86 -15.04 -9.59
C MET A 178 2.66 -14.72 -11.09
N HIS A 179 1.48 -15.05 -11.62
CA HIS A 179 1.08 -14.71 -12.99
C HIS A 179 0.22 -13.46 -12.99
N PHE A 180 0.71 -12.39 -13.60
CA PHE A 180 -0.01 -11.11 -13.71
C PHE A 180 -0.54 -10.90 -15.13
N VAL A 181 -1.80 -10.50 -15.25
CA VAL A 181 -2.41 -10.08 -16.51
C VAL A 181 -3.03 -8.71 -16.33
N HIS A 182 -2.69 -7.77 -17.21
CA HIS A 182 -3.43 -6.54 -17.38
C HIS A 182 -4.31 -6.66 -18.63
N TYR A 183 -5.62 -6.74 -18.42
CA TYR A 183 -6.65 -6.72 -19.45
C TYR A 183 -7.28 -5.33 -19.50
N GLY A 184 -6.95 -4.54 -20.52
CA GLY A 184 -7.43 -3.16 -20.67
C GLY A 184 -7.37 -2.66 -22.10
N PRO A 185 -8.11 -1.57 -22.44
CA PRO A 185 -8.20 -1.06 -23.79
C PRO A 185 -6.86 -0.58 -24.32
N ALA A 186 -6.61 -0.79 -25.61
CA ALA A 186 -5.43 -0.29 -26.29
C ALA A 186 -5.32 1.25 -26.09
N GLY A 187 -4.12 1.73 -25.79
CA GLY A 187 -3.85 3.13 -25.46
C GLY A 187 -4.03 3.50 -23.98
N HIS A 188 -4.64 2.63 -23.16
CA HIS A 188 -4.79 2.79 -21.71
C HIS A 188 -4.13 1.65 -20.94
N GLN A 189 -3.19 1.00 -21.54
CA GLN A 189 -2.46 -0.12 -20.94
C GLN A 189 -1.20 0.37 -20.21
N LEU A 190 -0.63 -0.50 -19.37
CA LEU A 190 0.66 -0.27 -18.73
C LEU A 190 1.72 0.10 -19.78
N THR A 191 2.44 1.18 -19.51
CA THR A 191 3.45 1.72 -20.42
C THR A 191 4.65 0.77 -20.58
N GLU A 192 5.47 0.96 -21.63
CA GLU A 192 6.71 0.20 -21.83
C GLU A 192 7.64 0.25 -20.61
N LYS A 193 7.68 1.36 -19.89
CA LYS A 193 8.44 1.50 -18.65
C LYS A 193 7.97 0.52 -17.58
N HIS A 194 6.66 0.41 -17.39
CA HIS A 194 6.09 -0.56 -16.45
C HIS A 194 6.35 -1.99 -16.90
N GLN A 195 6.14 -2.29 -18.18
CA GLN A 195 6.36 -3.62 -18.76
C GLN A 195 7.82 -4.09 -18.62
N THR A 196 8.79 -3.19 -18.78
CA THR A 196 10.22 -3.47 -18.54
C THR A 196 10.48 -3.92 -17.10
N ILE A 197 9.78 -3.32 -16.13
CA ILE A 197 9.91 -3.71 -14.72
C ILE A 197 9.26 -5.09 -14.48
N LEU A 198 8.08 -5.33 -15.05
CA LEU A 198 7.42 -6.64 -14.96
C LEU A 198 8.31 -7.75 -15.53
N GLU A 199 8.90 -7.53 -16.69
CA GLU A 199 9.82 -8.47 -17.32
C GLU A 199 11.03 -8.78 -16.42
N ARG A 200 11.69 -7.74 -15.88
CA ARG A 200 12.79 -7.90 -14.94
C ARG A 200 12.39 -8.70 -13.70
N ASN A 201 11.21 -8.41 -13.13
CA ASN A 201 10.72 -9.12 -11.97
C ASN A 201 10.47 -10.60 -12.27
N CYS A 202 9.88 -10.91 -13.43
CA CYS A 202 9.64 -12.29 -13.86
C CYS A 202 10.93 -13.07 -14.08
N GLN A 203 11.97 -12.44 -14.66
CA GLN A 203 13.28 -13.05 -14.81
C GLN A 203 13.92 -13.43 -13.47
N LEU A 204 13.68 -12.63 -12.42
CA LEU A 204 14.21 -12.89 -11.07
C LEU A 204 13.39 -13.92 -10.29
N SER A 205 12.08 -13.94 -10.48
CA SER A 205 11.13 -14.70 -9.64
C SER A 205 10.60 -15.98 -10.27
N GLY A 206 10.66 -16.09 -11.60
CA GLY A 206 10.02 -17.16 -12.36
C GLY A 206 8.52 -16.97 -12.57
N GLY A 207 7.95 -15.79 -12.29
CA GLY A 207 6.58 -15.42 -12.62
C GLY A 207 6.37 -15.16 -14.11
N SER A 208 5.17 -14.70 -14.47
CA SER A 208 4.87 -14.27 -15.83
C SER A 208 3.97 -13.04 -15.84
N TRP A 209 3.96 -12.32 -16.95
CA TRP A 209 3.09 -11.17 -17.16
C TRP A 209 2.55 -11.13 -18.59
N LEU A 210 1.40 -10.48 -18.75
CA LEU A 210 0.78 -10.21 -20.05
C LEU A 210 0.01 -8.88 -19.96
N VAL A 211 0.15 -8.04 -20.98
CA VAL A 211 -0.67 -6.84 -21.19
C VAL A 211 -1.41 -7.01 -22.51
N THR A 212 -2.75 -6.92 -22.49
CA THR A 212 -3.56 -7.27 -23.65
C THR A 212 -4.95 -6.62 -23.60
N ASP A 213 -5.61 -6.50 -24.73
CA ASP A 213 -7.03 -6.19 -24.90
C ASP A 213 -7.88 -7.44 -25.21
N ASP A 214 -7.27 -8.62 -25.23
CA ASP A 214 -7.98 -9.88 -25.44
C ASP A 214 -8.66 -10.36 -24.15
N ARG A 215 -9.99 -10.32 -24.13
CA ARG A 215 -10.83 -10.80 -23.02
C ARG A 215 -10.55 -12.26 -22.63
N SER A 216 -10.07 -13.08 -23.56
CA SER A 216 -9.78 -14.48 -23.28
C SER A 216 -8.64 -14.66 -22.25
N ALA A 217 -7.80 -13.67 -22.09
CA ALA A 217 -6.72 -13.65 -21.10
C ALA A 217 -7.22 -13.65 -19.65
N VAL A 218 -8.51 -13.35 -19.39
CA VAL A 218 -9.13 -13.45 -18.07
C VAL A 218 -9.39 -14.89 -17.65
N ARG A 219 -9.39 -15.85 -18.60
CA ARG A 219 -9.67 -17.27 -18.29
C ARG A 219 -8.75 -17.80 -17.21
N ASP A 220 -9.34 -18.60 -16.32
CA ASP A 220 -8.65 -19.27 -15.22
C ASP A 220 -7.97 -18.33 -14.21
N ALA A 221 -8.39 -17.05 -14.16
CA ALA A 221 -7.95 -16.11 -13.13
C ALA A 221 -8.40 -16.58 -11.74
N ASP A 222 -7.48 -16.57 -10.78
CA ASP A 222 -7.80 -16.83 -9.37
C ASP A 222 -8.36 -15.57 -8.70
N PHE A 223 -7.85 -14.41 -9.11
CA PHE A 223 -8.29 -13.11 -8.65
C PHE A 223 -8.50 -12.18 -9.84
N ILE A 224 -9.64 -11.49 -9.86
CA ILE A 224 -9.94 -10.41 -10.80
C ILE A 224 -10.02 -9.12 -9.99
N TYR A 225 -9.23 -8.13 -10.39
CA TYR A 225 -9.08 -6.85 -9.72
C TYR A 225 -9.45 -5.72 -10.67
N THR A 226 -10.11 -4.67 -10.19
CA THR A 226 -10.31 -3.43 -10.95
C THR A 226 -10.19 -2.19 -10.06
N ASP A 227 -10.11 -1.03 -10.68
CA ASP A 227 -10.14 0.29 -10.06
C ASP A 227 -11.14 1.18 -10.80
N VAL A 228 -11.46 2.32 -10.23
CA VAL A 228 -12.32 3.33 -10.88
C VAL A 228 -11.71 3.79 -12.22
N TRP A 229 -12.57 4.01 -13.18
CA TRP A 229 -12.13 4.50 -14.49
C TRP A 229 -11.84 6.01 -14.49
N TYR A 230 -12.38 6.76 -13.56
CA TYR A 230 -12.17 8.17 -13.39
C TYR A 230 -11.77 8.48 -11.94
N GLY A 231 -10.49 8.74 -11.73
CA GLY A 231 -9.88 8.90 -10.42
C GLY A 231 -9.21 10.26 -10.20
N LEU A 232 -8.24 10.29 -9.32
CA LEU A 232 -7.53 11.51 -8.91
C LEU A 232 -6.50 12.00 -9.93
N TYR A 233 -5.99 11.11 -10.75
CA TYR A 233 -4.93 11.38 -11.73
C TYR A 233 -5.44 11.30 -13.17
N GLU A 234 -6.56 10.61 -13.39
CA GLU A 234 -7.14 10.33 -14.71
C GLU A 234 -8.22 11.36 -15.06
N ASN A 235 -7.84 12.62 -15.26
CA ASN A 235 -8.76 13.73 -15.52
C ASN A 235 -8.50 14.50 -16.83
N GLU A 236 -7.61 13.98 -17.68
CA GLU A 236 -7.30 14.60 -18.98
C GLU A 236 -8.44 14.44 -20.00
N MET A 237 -9.26 13.39 -19.85
CA MET A 237 -10.39 13.07 -20.71
C MET A 237 -11.72 13.31 -19.96
N PRO A 238 -12.77 13.86 -20.61
CA PRO A 238 -14.09 13.98 -19.99
C PRO A 238 -14.62 12.64 -19.47
N LYS A 239 -15.33 12.67 -18.33
CA LYS A 239 -15.80 11.44 -17.67
C LYS A 239 -16.65 10.58 -18.59
N GLU A 240 -17.56 11.18 -19.34
CA GLU A 240 -18.49 10.49 -20.23
C GLU A 240 -17.75 9.74 -21.35
N GLU A 241 -16.74 10.37 -21.93
CA GLU A 241 -15.90 9.76 -22.97
C GLU A 241 -15.08 8.60 -22.39
N ARG A 242 -14.52 8.79 -21.20
CA ARG A 242 -13.77 7.75 -20.51
C ARG A 242 -14.61 6.53 -20.15
N VAL A 243 -15.84 6.73 -19.68
CA VAL A 243 -16.80 5.66 -19.41
C VAL A 243 -17.10 4.87 -20.69
N GLN A 244 -17.20 5.51 -21.85
CA GLN A 244 -17.40 4.81 -23.12
C GLN A 244 -16.20 3.93 -23.50
N VAL A 245 -14.98 4.42 -23.31
CA VAL A 245 -13.74 3.66 -23.58
C VAL A 245 -13.67 2.39 -22.75
N PHE A 246 -14.06 2.47 -21.48
CA PHE A 246 -13.92 1.36 -20.53
C PHE A 246 -15.17 0.49 -20.40
N HIS A 247 -16.29 0.82 -21.04
CA HIS A 247 -17.57 0.12 -20.89
C HIS A 247 -17.46 -1.40 -21.02
N ASP A 248 -16.71 -1.89 -22.00
CA ASP A 248 -16.53 -3.33 -22.26
C ASP A 248 -15.58 -4.02 -21.27
N TYR A 249 -14.94 -3.25 -20.38
CA TYR A 249 -14.05 -3.71 -19.33
C TYR A 249 -14.69 -3.69 -17.94
N GLN A 250 -16.00 -3.50 -17.85
CA GLN A 250 -16.74 -3.60 -16.61
C GLN A 250 -16.60 -5.00 -16.01
N VAL A 251 -16.28 -5.09 -14.72
CA VAL A 251 -16.30 -6.36 -14.02
C VAL A 251 -17.76 -6.69 -13.64
N ASN A 252 -18.31 -7.61 -14.39
CA ASN A 252 -19.68 -8.12 -14.26
C ASN A 252 -19.66 -9.64 -14.10
N ARG A 253 -20.84 -10.24 -13.94
CA ARG A 253 -21.00 -11.69 -13.77
C ARG A 253 -20.41 -12.51 -14.92
N GLU A 254 -20.52 -12.02 -16.16
CA GLU A 254 -19.99 -12.73 -17.32
C GLU A 254 -18.47 -12.74 -17.36
N LEU A 255 -17.83 -11.62 -16.95
CA LEU A 255 -16.39 -11.55 -16.84
C LEU A 255 -15.89 -12.43 -15.69
N MET A 256 -16.54 -12.39 -14.52
CA MET A 256 -16.22 -13.26 -13.39
C MET A 256 -16.34 -14.74 -13.72
N ALA A 257 -17.29 -15.12 -14.58
CA ALA A 257 -17.49 -16.50 -15.02
C ALA A 257 -16.34 -17.06 -15.89
N LEU A 258 -15.45 -16.19 -16.41
CA LEU A 258 -14.23 -16.63 -17.11
C LEU A 258 -13.13 -17.07 -16.13
N GLY A 259 -13.16 -16.60 -14.90
CA GLY A 259 -12.19 -16.97 -13.87
C GLY A 259 -12.25 -18.45 -13.49
N ALA A 260 -11.25 -18.89 -12.76
CA ALA A 260 -11.20 -20.26 -12.20
C ALA A 260 -12.38 -20.50 -11.24
N ILE A 261 -12.68 -21.76 -10.99
CA ILE A 261 -13.66 -22.14 -9.95
C ILE A 261 -13.21 -21.55 -8.62
N GLY A 262 -14.07 -20.72 -8.01
CA GLY A 262 -13.74 -20.04 -6.75
C GLY A 262 -12.99 -18.70 -6.94
N CYS A 263 -12.88 -18.19 -8.17
CA CYS A 263 -12.29 -16.88 -8.47
C CYS A 263 -12.87 -15.80 -7.55
N LYS A 264 -11.98 -14.92 -7.04
CA LYS A 264 -12.33 -13.84 -6.14
C LYS A 264 -12.22 -12.48 -6.83
N PHE A 265 -13.10 -11.58 -6.43
CA PHE A 265 -13.10 -10.19 -6.89
C PHE A 265 -12.42 -9.28 -5.88
N LEU A 266 -11.58 -8.37 -6.36
CA LEU A 266 -10.84 -7.37 -5.60
C LEU A 266 -11.08 -5.97 -6.19
N HIS A 267 -11.06 -4.96 -5.31
CA HIS A 267 -11.15 -3.54 -5.69
C HIS A 267 -10.52 -2.67 -4.60
N CYS A 268 -9.61 -1.75 -4.98
CA CYS A 268 -8.94 -0.86 -4.01
C CYS A 268 -9.88 0.17 -3.36
N LEU A 269 -11.07 0.37 -3.92
CA LEU A 269 -12.07 1.35 -3.51
C LEU A 269 -11.56 2.83 -3.58
N PRO A 270 -12.46 3.80 -3.82
CA PRO A 270 -13.91 3.66 -3.97
C PRO A 270 -14.28 2.99 -5.28
N ALA A 271 -15.39 2.26 -5.35
CA ALA A 271 -15.94 1.73 -6.58
C ALA A 271 -17.06 2.65 -7.11
N THR A 272 -17.14 2.83 -8.41
CA THR A 272 -18.29 3.46 -9.07
C THR A 272 -19.21 2.38 -9.62
N ARG A 273 -20.13 1.94 -8.74
CA ARG A 273 -21.08 0.86 -9.07
C ARG A 273 -21.88 1.17 -10.32
N GLY A 274 -21.98 0.19 -11.22
CA GLY A 274 -22.60 0.35 -12.54
C GLY A 274 -21.63 0.85 -13.63
N GLU A 275 -20.44 1.35 -13.23
CA GLU A 275 -19.35 1.68 -14.17
C GLU A 275 -18.29 0.57 -14.12
N ASP A 276 -17.28 0.67 -13.27
CA ASP A 276 -16.15 -0.26 -13.14
C ASP A 276 -16.56 -1.68 -12.67
N VAL A 277 -17.59 -1.78 -11.85
CA VAL A 277 -18.12 -3.04 -11.33
C VAL A 277 -19.64 -2.98 -11.17
N THR A 278 -20.32 -4.11 -11.41
CA THR A 278 -21.75 -4.23 -11.12
C THR A 278 -22.03 -4.46 -9.64
N ASP A 279 -23.21 -4.05 -9.15
CA ASP A 279 -23.66 -4.34 -7.79
C ASP A 279 -23.66 -5.84 -7.49
N GLU A 280 -24.10 -6.65 -8.46
CA GLU A 280 -24.14 -8.10 -8.33
C GLU A 280 -22.76 -8.70 -8.02
N VAL A 281 -21.67 -8.17 -8.60
CA VAL A 281 -20.30 -8.64 -8.33
C VAL A 281 -19.79 -8.07 -7.03
N ALA A 282 -19.94 -6.76 -6.82
CA ALA A 282 -19.42 -6.07 -5.64
C ALA A 282 -19.98 -6.64 -4.32
N ASP A 283 -21.24 -7.07 -4.33
CA ASP A 283 -21.94 -7.62 -3.14
C ASP A 283 -22.01 -9.17 -3.13
N SER A 284 -21.35 -9.84 -4.09
CA SER A 284 -21.32 -11.30 -4.16
C SER A 284 -20.47 -11.95 -3.06
N ALA A 285 -20.68 -13.24 -2.83
CA ALA A 285 -19.81 -14.06 -1.98
C ALA A 285 -18.38 -14.24 -2.53
N SER A 286 -18.15 -13.90 -3.80
CA SER A 286 -16.82 -13.88 -4.40
C SER A 286 -16.08 -12.56 -4.17
N SER A 287 -16.77 -11.51 -3.75
CA SER A 287 -16.16 -10.20 -3.50
C SER A 287 -15.39 -10.19 -2.17
N LEU A 288 -14.14 -9.77 -2.24
CA LEU A 288 -13.27 -9.55 -1.09
C LEU A 288 -12.99 -8.05 -0.84
N CYS A 289 -13.68 -7.13 -1.51
CA CYS A 289 -13.42 -5.69 -1.44
C CYS A 289 -13.39 -5.14 -0.01
N TRP A 290 -14.32 -5.57 0.83
CA TRP A 290 -14.41 -5.11 2.22
C TRP A 290 -13.31 -5.69 3.10
N GLU A 291 -12.95 -6.94 2.86
CA GLU A 291 -11.84 -7.58 3.55
C GLU A 291 -10.49 -7.01 3.11
N GLN A 292 -10.32 -6.75 1.82
CA GLN A 292 -9.19 -6.05 1.24
C GLN A 292 -9.06 -4.63 1.83
N ALA A 293 -10.17 -3.89 1.96
CA ALA A 293 -10.17 -2.59 2.62
C ALA A 293 -9.73 -2.69 4.10
N GLY A 294 -10.16 -3.73 4.82
CA GLY A 294 -9.70 -4.02 6.18
C GLY A 294 -8.21 -4.40 6.25
N ASN A 295 -7.70 -5.07 5.22
CA ASN A 295 -6.28 -5.44 5.13
C ASN A 295 -5.35 -4.25 4.84
N ARG A 296 -5.89 -3.07 4.47
CA ARG A 296 -5.13 -1.82 4.51
C ARG A 296 -4.58 -1.56 5.91
N LEU A 297 -5.43 -1.65 6.94
CA LEU A 297 -5.00 -1.51 8.33
C LEU A 297 -3.97 -2.59 8.72
N THR A 298 -4.17 -3.82 8.28
CA THR A 298 -3.25 -4.93 8.52
C THR A 298 -1.86 -4.64 7.96
N ALA A 299 -1.78 -4.20 6.71
CA ALA A 299 -0.53 -3.82 6.06
C ALA A 299 0.18 -2.65 6.76
N MET A 300 -0.58 -1.61 7.16
CA MET A 300 0.03 -0.46 7.84
C MET A 300 0.70 -0.85 9.16
N ARG A 301 0.09 -1.76 9.93
CA ARG A 301 0.71 -2.29 11.16
C ARG A 301 2.04 -2.99 10.86
N GLY A 302 2.06 -3.89 9.88
CA GLY A 302 3.26 -4.64 9.51
C GLY A 302 4.37 -3.74 8.97
N LEU A 303 4.05 -2.81 8.08
CA LEU A 303 5.02 -1.87 7.49
C LEU A 303 5.62 -0.95 8.54
N LEU A 304 4.81 -0.36 9.42
CA LEU A 304 5.31 0.49 10.49
C LEU A 304 6.32 -0.27 11.34
N VAL A 305 5.98 -1.47 11.82
CA VAL A 305 6.88 -2.30 12.62
C VAL A 305 8.12 -2.72 11.84
N TYR A 306 7.96 -3.14 10.58
CA TYR A 306 9.06 -3.61 9.75
C TYR A 306 10.16 -2.54 9.58
N PHE A 307 9.78 -1.28 9.35
CA PHE A 307 10.72 -0.19 9.09
C PHE A 307 11.22 0.50 10.36
N THR A 308 10.57 0.31 11.51
CA THR A 308 11.00 0.92 12.77
C THR A 308 11.69 -0.06 13.74
N ARG A 309 11.73 -1.36 13.41
CA ARG A 309 12.29 -2.42 14.28
C ARG A 309 13.78 -2.29 14.62
N CYS A 310 14.54 -1.52 13.85
CA CYS A 310 15.98 -1.35 14.07
C CYS A 310 16.31 -0.14 14.96
N ARG A 311 15.47 0.16 15.96
CA ARG A 311 15.83 1.15 16.98
C ARG A 311 16.94 0.63 17.88
N PRO A 312 17.84 1.53 18.36
CA PRO A 312 18.75 1.18 19.42
C PRO A 312 17.95 0.71 20.66
N GLU A 313 18.21 -0.48 21.13
CA GLU A 313 17.70 -0.93 22.43
C GLU A 313 18.52 -0.23 23.52
N HIS A 314 17.84 0.47 24.42
CA HIS A 314 18.48 1.03 25.60
C HIS A 314 18.41 0.01 26.73
N THR A 315 19.52 -0.16 27.44
CA THR A 315 19.59 -1.03 28.62
C THR A 315 18.76 -0.45 29.76
N GLU A 316 18.23 -1.31 30.65
CA GLU A 316 17.51 -0.86 31.85
C GLU A 316 18.34 0.10 32.69
N LEU A 317 19.67 -0.09 32.69
CA LEU A 317 20.62 0.76 33.41
C LEU A 317 20.70 2.18 32.82
N GLU A 318 20.71 2.31 31.47
CA GLU A 318 20.67 3.61 30.79
C GLU A 318 19.39 4.34 31.06
N ILE A 319 18.25 3.63 31.00
CA ILE A 319 16.91 4.17 31.29
C ILE A 319 16.82 4.64 32.74
N ALA A 320 17.31 3.83 33.72
CA ALA A 320 17.32 4.18 35.13
C ALA A 320 18.18 5.40 35.39
N ALA A 321 19.39 5.45 34.84
CA ALA A 321 20.30 6.58 34.98
C ALA A 321 19.72 7.90 34.39
N ALA A 322 19.04 7.81 33.26
CA ALA A 322 18.35 8.96 32.65
C ALA A 322 17.17 9.44 33.52
N ARG A 323 16.40 8.50 34.09
CA ARG A 323 15.29 8.79 35.02
C ARG A 323 15.81 9.49 36.26
N ASP A 324 16.81 8.93 36.95
CA ASP A 324 17.40 9.52 38.16
C ASP A 324 17.95 10.93 37.91
N THR A 325 18.50 11.14 36.72
CA THR A 325 19.02 12.45 36.34
C THR A 325 17.88 13.46 36.17
N LEU A 326 16.82 13.07 35.51
CA LEU A 326 15.63 13.91 35.32
C LEU A 326 14.93 14.21 36.65
N GLU A 327 14.72 13.19 37.49
CA GLU A 327 14.08 13.35 38.80
C GLU A 327 14.85 14.30 39.74
N ARG A 328 16.20 14.18 39.81
CA ARG A 328 17.04 15.13 40.54
C ARG A 328 16.88 16.55 39.97
N PHE A 329 16.92 16.72 38.64
CA PHE A 329 16.73 18.02 38.02
C PHE A 329 15.41 18.65 38.38
N LEU A 330 14.30 17.87 38.38
CA LEU A 330 12.96 18.32 38.71
C LEU A 330 12.84 18.68 40.19
N GLN A 331 13.44 17.90 41.11
CA GLN A 331 13.45 18.18 42.56
C GLN A 331 14.21 19.49 42.89
N ASP A 332 15.35 19.70 42.23
CA ASP A 332 16.20 20.85 42.51
C ASP A 332 15.69 22.17 41.89
N ARG A 333 14.79 22.12 40.93
CA ARG A 333 14.40 23.28 40.13
C ARG A 333 12.90 23.52 39.95
N ILE A 334 12.05 22.69 40.54
CA ILE A 334 10.61 22.99 40.56
C ILE A 334 10.41 24.09 41.60
N TYR A 335 10.15 25.28 41.08
CA TYR A 335 9.69 26.40 41.89
C TYR A 335 8.21 26.14 42.22
N CYS A 336 7.92 25.90 43.50
CA CYS A 336 6.56 25.91 44.03
C CYS A 336 6.01 27.32 44.02
#